data_668c157fcfc6ebfb26c8fcee44c71658
#
_entry.id   668c157fcfc6ebfb26c8fcee44c71658
#
_cell.length_a   1.000
_cell.length_b   1.000
_cell.length_c   1.000
_cell.angle_alpha   90.00
_cell.angle_beta   90.00
_cell.angle_gamma   90.00
#
_symmetry.space_group_name_H-M   'P 1'
#
loop_
_entity.id
_entity.type
_entity.pdbx_description
1 polymer ?
#
loop_
_entity_poly.entity_id
_entity_poly.type
_entity_poly.pdbx_seq_one_letter_code
_entity_poly.pdbx_strand_id
1 'polypeptide(L)'
;MEIISPKPARKPDGTLDIWPTLGPQVIDFIESHFVFGPGPLQGQPYKVREDFRYILMRAYEYFPEGHKSRYEDEYIDMSGRRHFYSVNVAVPKGCAKTELGAIIALCELHPEAPVRFNGYDPSMPGGLAPGVPVQSPYIPFFAPTKELLFDLGYGVAMEIAKEIPDADWFDVNQERIMVQGEVNSKALPLAATSRSAEGLKPTFVVFDETHMFTSEQNRKAYSTVVHGLPKLGMFGTWKLSITTAGHPSEDSIAKSEFEEGVKNANKKHLKIDDCTTFFYHRQTSDELAKFDTIAQRLKALREAAGPATWRDLLATAKLWDEEGADRSRLERVWCNRWVASSMYAFDRKKFADLGDPDLRIPHGSLITIGFDGAKTQDSTAIVIT
;
A
#
# COMPACT_ATOMS: atom_id res chain seq x y z
N MET A 1 14.31 -2.37 -7.15
CA MET A 1 13.58 -3.64 -7.47
C MET A 1 12.11 -3.48 -7.15
N GLU A 2 11.24 -4.01 -8.00
CA GLU A 2 9.79 -4.01 -7.79
C GLU A 2 9.27 -5.43 -7.64
N ILE A 3 8.40 -5.62 -6.64
CA ILE A 3 7.63 -6.86 -6.43
C ILE A 3 6.18 -6.52 -6.74
N ILE A 4 5.64 -7.14 -7.77
CA ILE A 4 4.30 -6.86 -8.29
C ILE A 4 3.50 -8.15 -8.35
N SER A 5 2.26 -8.12 -7.89
CA SER A 5 1.34 -9.26 -7.94
C SER A 5 -0.12 -8.80 -8.15
N PRO A 6 -0.85 -9.40 -9.07
CA PRO A 6 -0.38 -10.31 -10.13
C PRO A 6 0.43 -9.53 -11.17
N LYS A 7 1.46 -10.15 -11.70
CA LYS A 7 2.18 -9.60 -12.86
C LYS A 7 1.30 -9.77 -14.10
N PRO A 8 1.12 -8.73 -14.92
CA PRO A 8 0.45 -8.89 -16.20
C PRO A 8 1.30 -9.77 -17.13
N ALA A 9 0.64 -10.51 -17.97
CA ALA A 9 1.30 -11.17 -19.09
C ALA A 9 1.94 -10.13 -20.04
N ARG A 10 2.82 -10.58 -20.93
CA ARG A 10 3.31 -9.73 -22.01
C ARG A 10 2.78 -10.27 -23.34
N LYS A 11 2.32 -9.35 -24.18
CA LYS A 11 1.97 -9.64 -25.56
C LYS A 11 3.23 -9.99 -26.37
N PRO A 12 3.08 -10.62 -27.53
CA PRO A 12 4.23 -10.95 -28.40
C PRO A 12 5.09 -9.73 -28.80
N ASP A 13 4.50 -8.53 -28.84
CA ASP A 13 5.19 -7.27 -29.13
C ASP A 13 5.94 -6.69 -27.89
N GLY A 14 5.89 -7.39 -26.76
CA GLY A 14 6.53 -7.00 -25.50
C GLY A 14 5.73 -6.03 -24.63
N THR A 15 4.59 -5.52 -25.12
CA THR A 15 3.69 -4.69 -24.33
C THR A 15 3.02 -5.50 -23.20
N LEU A 16 2.59 -4.80 -22.15
CA LEU A 16 1.86 -5.45 -21.05
C LEU A 16 0.45 -5.85 -21.53
N ASP A 17 0.10 -7.11 -21.27
CA ASP A 17 -1.25 -7.61 -21.49
C ASP A 17 -2.08 -7.33 -20.22
N ILE A 18 -2.56 -6.11 -20.12
CA ILE A 18 -3.47 -5.69 -19.05
C ILE A 18 -4.90 -5.77 -19.54
N TRP A 19 -5.81 -6.02 -18.61
CA TRP A 19 -7.23 -6.05 -18.93
C TRP A 19 -7.79 -4.66 -19.22
N PRO A 20 -9.04 -4.56 -19.71
CA PRO A 20 -9.70 -3.28 -19.91
C PRO A 20 -9.65 -2.42 -18.64
N THR A 21 -9.32 -1.14 -18.79
CA THR A 21 -9.08 -0.26 -17.64
C THR A 21 -9.54 1.16 -17.88
N LEU A 22 -10.09 1.79 -16.85
CA LEU A 22 -10.34 3.25 -16.82
C LEU A 22 -9.08 4.07 -16.51
N GLY A 23 -7.95 3.40 -16.26
CA GLY A 23 -6.69 4.06 -15.91
C GLY A 23 -6.32 5.26 -16.78
N PRO A 24 -6.37 5.19 -18.13
CA PRO A 24 -6.08 6.35 -18.98
C PRO A 24 -7.00 7.53 -18.71
N GLN A 25 -8.31 7.29 -18.58
CA GLN A 25 -9.31 8.33 -18.34
C GLN A 25 -9.15 8.96 -16.95
N VAL A 26 -8.87 8.15 -15.93
CA VAL A 26 -8.59 8.62 -14.56
C VAL A 26 -7.30 9.44 -14.50
N ILE A 27 -6.26 9.04 -15.22
CA ILE A 27 -4.99 9.78 -15.30
C ILE A 27 -5.22 11.14 -15.96
N ASP A 28 -5.92 11.17 -17.09
CA ASP A 28 -6.23 12.42 -17.81
C ASP A 28 -7.09 13.35 -16.96
N PHE A 29 -8.05 12.80 -16.22
CA PHE A 29 -8.87 13.55 -15.28
C PHE A 29 -8.03 14.15 -14.15
N ILE A 30 -7.15 13.35 -13.53
CA ILE A 30 -6.24 13.82 -12.48
C ILE A 30 -5.36 14.96 -12.99
N GLU A 31 -4.73 14.81 -14.16
CA GLU A 31 -3.83 15.82 -14.73
C GLU A 31 -4.53 17.11 -15.17
N SER A 32 -5.85 17.04 -15.39
CA SER A 32 -6.66 18.19 -15.82
C SER A 32 -7.28 18.96 -14.66
N HIS A 33 -7.56 18.31 -13.53
CA HIS A 33 -8.36 18.89 -12.43
C HIS A 33 -7.59 19.06 -11.14
N PHE A 34 -6.49 18.32 -10.92
CA PHE A 34 -5.80 18.35 -9.63
C PHE A 34 -4.48 19.12 -9.67
N VAL A 35 -4.06 19.54 -8.50
CA VAL A 35 -2.79 20.23 -8.24
C VAL A 35 -1.94 19.42 -7.28
N PHE A 36 -0.63 19.70 -7.22
CA PHE A 36 0.24 19.17 -6.18
C PHE A 36 -0.19 19.67 -4.80
N GLY A 37 -0.17 18.75 -3.82
CA GLY A 37 -0.40 19.04 -2.42
C GLY A 37 0.77 19.78 -1.76
N PRO A 38 0.80 19.82 -0.41
CA PRO A 38 1.81 20.54 0.35
C PRO A 38 3.24 20.17 -0.03
N GLY A 39 4.05 21.17 -0.37
CA GLY A 39 5.44 20.99 -0.77
C GLY A 39 5.93 22.04 -1.79
N PRO A 40 7.11 21.84 -2.36
CA PRO A 40 7.70 22.82 -3.29
C PRO A 40 6.92 23.05 -4.59
N LEU A 41 6.04 22.13 -4.96
CA LEU A 41 5.20 22.21 -6.16
C LEU A 41 3.74 22.54 -5.85
N GLN A 42 3.41 22.85 -4.59
CA GLN A 42 2.04 23.12 -4.15
C GLN A 42 1.29 24.07 -5.09
N GLY A 43 0.05 23.72 -5.45
CA GLY A 43 -0.79 24.52 -6.33
C GLY A 43 -0.47 24.44 -7.81
N GLN A 44 0.66 23.82 -8.21
CA GLN A 44 0.96 23.60 -9.63
C GLN A 44 0.12 22.42 -10.17
N PRO A 45 -0.23 22.43 -11.49
CA PRO A 45 -0.95 21.31 -12.10
C PRO A 45 -0.28 19.96 -11.85
N TYR A 46 -1.03 19.00 -11.35
CA TYR A 46 -0.50 17.69 -11.03
C TYR A 46 -0.07 16.93 -12.29
N LYS A 47 1.04 16.23 -12.20
CA LYS A 47 1.52 15.33 -13.24
C LYS A 47 1.74 13.94 -12.67
N VAL A 48 0.98 12.98 -13.20
CA VAL A 48 1.05 11.60 -12.75
C VAL A 48 2.38 10.99 -13.19
N ARG A 49 3.18 10.58 -12.24
CA ARG A 49 4.48 9.96 -12.41
C ARG A 49 4.35 8.55 -13.01
N GLU A 50 5.36 8.07 -13.72
CA GLU A 50 5.34 6.80 -14.46
C GLU A 50 4.94 5.59 -13.61
N ASP A 51 5.51 5.46 -12.40
CA ASP A 51 5.15 4.37 -11.48
C ASP A 51 3.69 4.49 -10.98
N PHE A 52 3.21 5.71 -10.77
CA PHE A 52 1.81 5.96 -10.40
C PHE A 52 0.86 5.75 -11.57
N ARG A 53 1.27 6.09 -12.80
CA ARG A 53 0.52 5.73 -14.01
C ARG A 53 0.30 4.22 -14.08
N TYR A 54 1.37 3.44 -13.86
CA TYR A 54 1.26 1.98 -13.82
C TYR A 54 0.29 1.50 -12.73
N ILE A 55 0.40 2.05 -11.51
CA ILE A 55 -0.50 1.70 -10.40
C ILE A 55 -1.96 2.04 -10.75
N LEU A 56 -2.23 3.22 -11.30
CA LEU A 56 -3.59 3.63 -11.70
C LEU A 56 -4.13 2.74 -12.83
N MET A 57 -3.33 2.43 -13.84
CA MET A 57 -3.72 1.50 -14.92
C MET A 57 -4.20 0.16 -14.35
N ARG A 58 -3.48 -0.39 -13.36
CA ARG A 58 -3.84 -1.65 -12.71
C ARG A 58 -5.01 -1.50 -11.73
N ALA A 59 -5.01 -0.45 -10.92
CA ALA A 59 -6.04 -0.21 -9.91
C ALA A 59 -7.45 -0.06 -10.51
N TYR A 60 -7.56 0.40 -11.74
CA TYR A 60 -8.83 0.61 -12.44
C TYR A 60 -9.11 -0.43 -13.53
N GLU A 61 -8.53 -1.64 -13.41
CA GLU A 61 -8.84 -2.77 -14.29
C GLU A 61 -10.22 -3.35 -14.01
N TYR A 62 -10.85 -3.81 -15.10
CA TYR A 62 -12.14 -4.51 -15.09
C TYR A 62 -12.04 -5.82 -15.86
N PHE A 63 -12.84 -6.80 -15.49
CA PHE A 63 -12.93 -8.04 -16.23
C PHE A 63 -13.42 -7.78 -17.66
N PRO A 64 -12.81 -8.45 -18.67
CA PRO A 64 -13.20 -8.31 -20.06
C PRO A 64 -14.65 -8.70 -20.33
N GLU A 65 -15.23 -8.20 -21.43
CA GLU A 65 -16.55 -8.58 -21.89
C GLU A 65 -16.62 -10.09 -22.14
N GLY A 66 -17.68 -10.72 -21.65
CA GLY A 66 -17.89 -12.17 -21.78
C GLY A 66 -16.99 -13.03 -20.92
N HIS A 67 -16.17 -12.44 -20.04
CA HIS A 67 -15.31 -13.21 -19.14
C HIS A 67 -16.14 -13.97 -18.10
N LYS A 68 -15.89 -15.29 -18.00
CA LYS A 68 -16.55 -16.18 -17.03
C LYS A 68 -15.50 -16.87 -16.19
N SER A 69 -15.52 -16.62 -14.89
CA SER A 69 -14.70 -17.35 -13.93
C SER A 69 -15.38 -18.64 -13.52
N ARG A 70 -14.60 -19.72 -13.46
CA ARG A 70 -15.09 -21.05 -13.06
C ARG A 70 -14.73 -21.32 -11.60
N TYR A 71 -15.76 -21.55 -10.80
CA TYR A 71 -15.64 -21.99 -9.40
C TYR A 71 -16.32 -23.36 -9.26
N GLU A 72 -15.51 -24.41 -9.06
CA GLU A 72 -15.98 -25.80 -9.07
C GLU A 72 -16.82 -26.12 -10.32
N ASP A 73 -18.12 -26.25 -10.17
CA ASP A 73 -19.07 -26.56 -11.24
C ASP A 73 -19.88 -25.35 -11.71
N GLU A 74 -19.63 -24.15 -11.11
CA GLU A 74 -20.34 -22.94 -11.47
C GLU A 74 -19.50 -22.01 -12.33
N TYR A 75 -20.14 -21.36 -13.33
CA TYR A 75 -19.58 -20.29 -14.13
C TYR A 75 -20.25 -18.99 -13.76
N ILE A 76 -19.46 -18.05 -13.22
CA ILE A 76 -19.93 -16.72 -12.84
C ILE A 76 -19.50 -15.71 -13.90
N ASP A 77 -20.47 -14.95 -14.43
CA ASP A 77 -20.16 -13.83 -15.33
C ASP A 77 -19.50 -12.70 -14.52
N MET A 78 -18.27 -12.38 -14.90
CA MET A 78 -17.45 -11.35 -14.30
C MET A 78 -17.40 -10.07 -15.13
N SER A 79 -18.06 -10.04 -16.29
CA SER A 79 -18.02 -8.91 -17.23
C SER A 79 -18.33 -7.59 -16.51
N GLY A 80 -17.48 -6.59 -16.72
CA GLY A 80 -17.65 -5.25 -16.15
C GLY A 80 -17.51 -5.14 -14.64
N ARG A 81 -17.14 -6.22 -13.95
CA ARG A 81 -16.78 -6.14 -12.53
C ARG A 81 -15.36 -5.62 -12.38
N ARG A 82 -15.12 -4.85 -11.33
CA ARG A 82 -13.76 -4.44 -10.94
C ARG A 82 -12.89 -5.66 -10.68
N HIS A 83 -11.66 -5.66 -11.21
CA HIS A 83 -10.73 -6.77 -10.98
C HIS A 83 -10.17 -6.75 -9.56
N PHE A 84 -9.63 -5.62 -9.10
CA PHE A 84 -9.02 -5.51 -7.79
C PHE A 84 -9.89 -4.75 -6.79
N TYR A 85 -10.32 -5.44 -5.73
CA TYR A 85 -11.00 -4.83 -4.58
C TYR A 85 -10.02 -4.33 -3.52
N SER A 86 -8.76 -4.74 -3.61
CA SER A 86 -7.68 -4.35 -2.72
C SER A 86 -6.47 -3.94 -3.55
N VAL A 87 -5.98 -2.74 -3.31
CA VAL A 87 -4.74 -2.22 -3.91
C VAL A 87 -3.79 -1.86 -2.78
N ASN A 88 -2.62 -2.50 -2.75
CA ASN A 88 -1.62 -2.32 -1.71
C ASN A 88 -0.34 -1.75 -2.33
N VAL A 89 0.04 -0.55 -1.92
CA VAL A 89 1.20 0.18 -2.45
C VAL A 89 2.20 0.44 -1.34
N ALA A 90 3.37 -0.14 -1.45
CA ALA A 90 4.48 0.07 -0.53
C ALA A 90 5.69 0.65 -1.25
N VAL A 91 6.02 1.89 -0.95
CA VAL A 91 7.19 2.60 -1.49
C VAL A 91 7.93 3.35 -0.37
N PRO A 92 9.23 3.64 -0.52
CA PRO A 92 10.00 4.30 0.53
C PRO A 92 9.42 5.65 0.97
N LYS A 93 9.83 6.08 2.15
CA LYS A 93 9.54 7.44 2.63
C LYS A 93 10.01 8.51 1.63
N GLY A 94 9.21 9.56 1.46
CA GLY A 94 9.51 10.66 0.54
C GLY A 94 9.22 10.35 -0.94
N CYS A 95 8.49 9.27 -1.24
CA CYS A 95 8.05 8.92 -2.60
C CYS A 95 6.60 9.33 -2.90
N ALA A 96 6.03 10.29 -2.19
CA ALA A 96 4.70 10.87 -2.41
C ALA A 96 3.52 9.87 -2.41
N LYS A 97 3.64 8.75 -1.65
CA LYS A 97 2.56 7.76 -1.55
C LYS A 97 1.27 8.33 -0.93
N THR A 98 1.43 9.18 0.09
CA THR A 98 0.32 9.84 0.79
C THR A 98 -0.44 10.77 -0.16
N GLU A 99 0.26 11.52 -0.99
CA GLU A 99 -0.34 12.38 -2.02
C GLU A 99 -1.09 11.56 -3.08
N LEU A 100 -0.53 10.41 -3.51
CA LEU A 100 -1.25 9.48 -4.39
C LEU A 100 -2.58 9.02 -3.78
N GLY A 101 -2.57 8.65 -2.50
CA GLY A 101 -3.78 8.23 -1.79
C GLY A 101 -4.81 9.35 -1.69
N ALA A 102 -4.36 10.57 -1.41
CA ALA A 102 -5.20 11.76 -1.34
C ALA A 102 -5.87 12.09 -2.69
N ILE A 103 -5.08 12.09 -3.78
CA ILE A 103 -5.58 12.38 -5.14
C ILE A 103 -6.57 11.32 -5.60
N ILE A 104 -6.28 10.03 -5.38
CA ILE A 104 -7.23 8.96 -5.71
C ILE A 104 -8.54 9.14 -4.93
N ALA A 105 -8.47 9.47 -3.64
CA ALA A 105 -9.68 9.69 -2.83
C ALA A 105 -10.50 10.87 -3.30
N LEU A 106 -9.86 11.98 -3.67
CA LEU A 106 -10.55 13.14 -4.23
C LEU A 106 -11.14 12.83 -5.62
N CYS A 107 -10.44 12.04 -6.44
CA CYS A 107 -10.97 11.57 -7.71
C CYS A 107 -12.21 10.68 -7.51
N GLU A 108 -12.17 9.74 -6.54
CA GLU A 108 -13.33 8.92 -6.17
C GLU A 108 -14.50 9.72 -5.57
N LEU A 109 -14.22 10.90 -5.01
CA LEU A 109 -15.21 11.82 -4.44
C LEU A 109 -15.83 12.73 -5.50
N HIS A 110 -15.08 13.06 -6.55
CA HIS A 110 -15.45 14.11 -7.50
C HIS A 110 -16.67 13.71 -8.36
N PRO A 111 -17.68 14.59 -8.50
CA PRO A 111 -18.94 14.28 -9.18
C PRO A 111 -18.84 14.11 -10.70
N GLU A 112 -17.69 14.39 -11.30
CA GLU A 112 -17.45 14.22 -12.75
C GLU A 112 -16.37 13.19 -13.07
N ALA A 113 -15.72 12.61 -12.06
CA ALA A 113 -14.59 11.71 -12.28
C ALA A 113 -15.01 10.37 -12.94
N PRO A 114 -14.28 9.89 -13.95
CA PRO A 114 -14.61 8.68 -14.70
C PRO A 114 -14.10 7.41 -13.96
N VAL A 115 -14.54 7.17 -12.74
CA VAL A 115 -13.98 6.15 -11.83
C VAL A 115 -14.80 4.85 -11.75
N ARG A 116 -15.94 4.77 -12.46
CA ARG A 116 -16.80 3.57 -12.49
C ARG A 116 -17.07 3.12 -13.90
N PHE A 117 -17.21 1.80 -14.05
CA PHE A 117 -17.52 1.13 -15.32
C PHE A 117 -18.87 1.60 -15.89
N ASN A 118 -18.89 1.87 -17.20
CA ASN A 118 -20.07 2.32 -17.95
C ASN A 118 -20.23 1.58 -19.28
N GLY A 119 -19.46 0.52 -19.51
CA GLY A 119 -19.51 -0.28 -20.73
C GLY A 119 -18.14 -0.49 -21.38
N TYR A 120 -18.15 -1.28 -22.44
CA TYR A 120 -16.95 -1.55 -23.23
C TYR A 120 -16.96 -0.70 -24.50
N ASP A 121 -15.79 -0.15 -24.83
CA ASP A 121 -15.55 0.54 -26.11
C ASP A 121 -14.08 0.31 -26.51
N PRO A 122 -13.82 -0.67 -27.40
CA PRO A 122 -12.46 -0.97 -27.85
C PRO A 122 -11.77 0.18 -28.60
N SER A 123 -12.50 1.21 -29.04
CA SER A 123 -11.93 2.38 -29.69
C SER A 123 -11.32 3.38 -28.71
N MET A 124 -11.72 3.30 -27.45
CA MET A 124 -11.22 4.18 -26.38
C MET A 124 -9.91 3.65 -25.77
N PRO A 125 -9.04 4.55 -25.30
CA PRO A 125 -7.87 4.16 -24.51
C PRO A 125 -8.29 3.32 -23.30
N GLY A 126 -7.68 2.12 -23.17
CA GLY A 126 -8.03 1.17 -22.11
C GLY A 126 -9.23 0.26 -22.41
N GLY A 127 -9.89 0.40 -23.58
CA GLY A 127 -10.93 -0.52 -24.04
C GLY A 127 -12.29 -0.38 -23.35
N LEU A 128 -12.52 0.71 -22.63
CA LEU A 128 -13.76 0.98 -21.89
C LEU A 128 -14.40 2.29 -22.37
N ALA A 129 -15.73 2.32 -22.42
CA ALA A 129 -16.51 3.53 -22.61
C ALA A 129 -16.17 4.61 -21.57
N PRO A 130 -16.52 5.89 -21.80
CA PRO A 130 -16.32 6.93 -20.80
C PRO A 130 -16.89 6.52 -19.45
N GLY A 131 -16.02 6.51 -18.44
CA GLY A 131 -16.41 6.16 -17.09
C GLY A 131 -17.40 7.15 -16.49
N VAL A 132 -18.06 6.75 -15.40
CA VAL A 132 -19.01 7.60 -14.67
C VAL A 132 -18.55 7.81 -13.24
N PRO A 133 -18.98 8.89 -12.57
CA PRO A 133 -18.65 9.11 -11.17
C PRO A 133 -19.37 8.13 -10.23
N VAL A 134 -18.93 8.10 -8.98
CA VAL A 134 -19.61 7.38 -7.91
C VAL A 134 -20.88 8.14 -7.51
N GLN A 135 -21.98 7.44 -7.38
CA GLN A 135 -23.19 8.02 -6.79
C GLN A 135 -23.08 7.97 -5.26
N SER A 136 -23.22 9.13 -4.60
CA SER A 136 -23.12 9.30 -3.14
C SER A 136 -21.83 8.68 -2.56
N PRO A 137 -20.65 9.12 -2.99
CA PRO A 137 -19.38 8.57 -2.52
C PRO A 137 -19.21 8.77 -1.00
N TYR A 138 -18.83 7.69 -0.32
CA TYR A 138 -18.47 7.72 1.09
C TYR A 138 -17.07 7.13 1.27
N ILE A 139 -16.13 8.01 1.65
CA ILE A 139 -14.68 7.72 1.61
C ILE A 139 -14.03 7.94 2.98
N PRO A 140 -13.94 6.93 3.84
CA PRO A 140 -13.17 7.03 5.06
C PRO A 140 -11.65 6.93 4.79
N PHE A 141 -10.90 7.82 5.43
CA PHE A 141 -9.46 7.72 5.61
C PHE A 141 -9.17 7.12 6.97
N PHE A 142 -8.39 6.06 7.01
CA PHE A 142 -7.95 5.43 8.25
C PHE A 142 -6.44 5.60 8.44
N ALA A 143 -6.05 6.03 9.65
CA ALA A 143 -4.69 5.96 10.16
C ALA A 143 -4.71 5.40 11.59
N PRO A 144 -3.56 5.01 12.17
CA PRO A 144 -3.50 4.45 13.52
C PRO A 144 -4.08 5.35 14.60
N THR A 145 -3.87 6.67 14.47
CA THR A 145 -4.40 7.69 15.40
C THR A 145 -5.06 8.83 14.62
N LYS A 146 -5.87 9.61 15.34
CA LYS A 146 -6.57 10.78 14.75
C LYS A 146 -5.59 11.89 14.34
N GLU A 147 -4.54 12.09 15.11
CA GLU A 147 -3.51 13.11 14.85
C GLU A 147 -2.81 12.81 13.53
N LEU A 148 -2.40 11.56 13.33
CA LEU A 148 -1.75 11.12 12.09
C LEU A 148 -2.61 11.32 10.83
N LEU A 149 -3.94 11.31 10.94
CA LEU A 149 -4.82 11.54 9.79
C LEU A 149 -4.61 12.93 9.17
N PHE A 150 -4.40 13.94 10.02
CA PHE A 150 -4.19 15.32 9.57
C PHE A 150 -2.77 15.58 9.08
N ASP A 151 -1.79 14.83 9.61
CA ASP A 151 -0.40 14.89 9.16
C ASP A 151 -0.16 14.04 7.88
N LEU A 152 -1.11 13.18 7.51
CA LEU A 152 -1.02 12.23 6.42
C LEU A 152 -2.14 12.45 5.37
N GLY A 153 -2.68 11.37 4.82
CA GLY A 153 -3.53 11.36 3.64
C GLY A 153 -4.73 12.30 3.67
N TYR A 154 -5.42 12.41 4.81
CA TYR A 154 -6.57 13.30 4.91
C TYR A 154 -6.17 14.78 4.89
N GLY A 155 -5.12 15.17 5.63
CA GLY A 155 -4.62 16.54 5.62
C GLY A 155 -4.14 16.96 4.23
N VAL A 156 -3.43 16.09 3.53
CA VAL A 156 -3.01 16.34 2.14
C VAL A 156 -4.22 16.48 1.21
N ALA A 157 -5.25 15.63 1.37
CA ALA A 157 -6.48 15.73 0.59
C ALA A 157 -7.23 17.07 0.84
N MET A 158 -7.26 17.54 2.09
CA MET A 158 -7.84 18.84 2.43
C MET A 158 -7.14 19.99 1.71
N GLU A 159 -5.80 20.01 1.73
CA GLU A 159 -5.04 21.08 1.08
C GLU A 159 -5.20 21.04 -0.45
N ILE A 160 -5.13 19.87 -1.07
CA ILE A 160 -5.39 19.73 -2.51
C ILE A 160 -6.80 20.21 -2.85
N ALA A 161 -7.83 19.77 -2.10
CA ALA A 161 -9.23 20.12 -2.38
C ALA A 161 -9.53 21.63 -2.29
N LYS A 162 -8.75 22.38 -1.50
CA LYS A 162 -8.86 23.84 -1.41
C LYS A 162 -8.22 24.58 -2.59
N GLU A 163 -7.22 23.97 -3.23
CA GLU A 163 -6.37 24.61 -4.24
C GLU A 163 -6.68 24.18 -5.67
N ILE A 164 -7.55 23.16 -5.88
CA ILE A 164 -7.95 22.78 -7.23
C ILE A 164 -8.66 23.94 -7.94
N PRO A 165 -8.52 24.09 -9.29
CA PRO A 165 -9.11 25.18 -10.04
C PRO A 165 -10.64 25.33 -9.83
N ASP A 166 -11.32 24.19 -9.64
CA ASP A 166 -12.75 24.09 -9.40
C ASP A 166 -13.05 23.87 -7.91
N ALA A 167 -12.40 24.66 -7.03
CA ALA A 167 -12.56 24.54 -5.55
C ALA A 167 -14.01 24.61 -5.07
N ASP A 168 -14.92 25.20 -5.84
CA ASP A 168 -16.35 25.26 -5.53
C ASP A 168 -17.04 23.88 -5.51
N TRP A 169 -16.39 22.83 -6.00
CA TRP A 169 -16.91 21.46 -5.89
C TRP A 169 -16.95 20.92 -4.47
N PHE A 170 -16.08 21.43 -3.57
CA PHE A 170 -15.93 20.86 -2.25
C PHE A 170 -16.13 21.86 -1.11
N ASP A 171 -16.94 21.49 -0.11
CA ASP A 171 -16.93 22.07 1.23
C ASP A 171 -15.87 21.33 2.07
N VAL A 172 -14.78 22.03 2.43
CA VAL A 172 -13.60 21.46 3.06
C VAL A 172 -13.42 21.95 4.48
N ASN A 173 -13.44 21.05 5.44
CA ASN A 173 -13.10 21.34 6.83
C ASN A 173 -12.41 20.16 7.52
N GLN A 174 -12.03 20.31 8.79
CA GLN A 174 -11.33 19.26 9.53
C GLN A 174 -12.15 17.99 9.77
N GLU A 175 -13.48 18.07 9.70
CA GLU A 175 -14.34 16.92 9.95
C GLU A 175 -14.69 16.16 8.68
N ARG A 176 -14.70 16.85 7.54
CA ARG A 176 -15.07 16.26 6.25
C ARG A 176 -14.60 17.10 5.07
N ILE A 177 -14.45 16.43 3.94
CA ILE A 177 -14.45 17.01 2.60
C ILE A 177 -15.75 16.52 1.97
N MET A 178 -16.62 17.41 1.58
CA MET A 178 -17.97 17.09 1.11
C MET A 178 -18.19 17.70 -0.28
N VAL A 179 -18.87 16.99 -1.16
CA VAL A 179 -19.33 17.59 -2.42
C VAL A 179 -20.35 18.68 -2.11
N GLN A 180 -20.18 19.85 -2.70
CA GLN A 180 -21.01 21.02 -2.43
C GLN A 180 -22.50 20.71 -2.69
N GLY A 181 -23.33 20.92 -1.67
CA GLY A 181 -24.77 20.63 -1.75
C GLY A 181 -25.17 19.16 -1.54
N GLU A 182 -24.23 18.23 -1.39
CA GLU A 182 -24.51 16.78 -1.26
C GLU A 182 -24.11 16.22 0.11
N VAL A 183 -25.01 16.11 1.04
CA VAL A 183 -24.72 15.67 2.43
C VAL A 183 -24.13 14.26 2.51
N ASN A 184 -24.46 13.37 1.56
CA ASN A 184 -24.04 11.97 1.58
C ASN A 184 -22.69 11.74 0.89
N SER A 185 -22.28 12.66 0.00
CA SER A 185 -21.05 12.57 -0.79
C SER A 185 -19.89 13.21 -0.06
N LYS A 186 -19.07 12.38 0.64
CA LYS A 186 -18.04 12.91 1.55
C LYS A 186 -16.86 11.98 1.80
N ALA A 187 -15.73 12.58 2.11
CA ALA A 187 -14.57 11.92 2.69
C ALA A 187 -14.38 12.35 4.16
N LEU A 188 -13.99 11.43 5.03
CA LEU A 188 -13.93 11.60 6.47
C LEU A 188 -12.63 11.07 7.07
N PRO A 189 -12.02 11.76 8.06
CA PRO A 189 -10.92 11.22 8.85
C PRO A 189 -11.48 10.31 9.97
N LEU A 190 -11.13 9.03 9.96
CA LEU A 190 -11.56 8.08 10.98
C LEU A 190 -10.35 7.39 11.63
N ALA A 191 -10.18 7.54 12.95
CA ALA A 191 -9.20 6.75 13.67
C ALA A 191 -9.55 5.24 13.56
N ALA A 192 -8.54 4.39 13.42
CA ALA A 192 -8.73 2.95 13.28
C ALA A 192 -9.16 2.32 14.61
N THR A 193 -10.43 2.50 14.98
CA THR A 193 -11.05 1.88 16.14
C THR A 193 -12.19 0.95 15.71
N SER A 194 -12.46 -0.08 16.49
CA SER A 194 -13.54 -1.03 16.16
C SER A 194 -14.91 -0.35 16.06
N ARG A 195 -15.16 0.67 16.91
CA ARG A 195 -16.43 1.42 16.89
C ARG A 195 -16.61 2.27 15.64
N SER A 196 -15.53 2.87 15.13
CA SER A 196 -15.60 3.69 13.92
C SER A 196 -15.75 2.87 12.64
N ALA A 197 -15.44 1.57 12.69
CA ALA A 197 -15.48 0.66 11.55
C ALA A 197 -16.83 -0.06 11.36
N GLU A 198 -17.64 -0.19 12.43
CA GLU A 198 -18.91 -0.92 12.36
C GLU A 198 -19.98 -0.14 11.58
N GLY A 199 -20.72 -0.85 10.75
CA GLY A 199 -21.87 -0.29 10.01
C GLY A 199 -21.52 0.59 8.81
N LEU A 200 -20.24 0.85 8.54
CA LEU A 200 -19.83 1.62 7.37
C LEU A 200 -20.21 0.94 6.05
N LYS A 201 -20.54 1.75 5.07
CA LYS A 201 -20.77 1.32 3.67
C LYS A 201 -19.92 2.18 2.75
N PRO A 202 -18.60 2.08 2.82
CA PRO A 202 -17.72 2.92 2.01
C PRO A 202 -17.79 2.50 0.54
N THR A 203 -17.65 3.47 -0.34
CA THR A 203 -17.47 3.25 -1.79
C THR A 203 -16.00 3.11 -2.16
N PHE A 204 -15.14 3.74 -1.36
CA PHE A 204 -13.69 3.64 -1.42
C PHE A 204 -13.11 3.87 -0.02
N VAL A 205 -11.96 3.27 0.28
CA VAL A 205 -11.29 3.42 1.59
C VAL A 205 -9.79 3.63 1.40
N VAL A 206 -9.23 4.58 2.14
CA VAL A 206 -7.77 4.76 2.25
C VAL A 206 -7.29 4.32 3.62
N PHE A 207 -6.33 3.39 3.65
CA PHE A 207 -5.55 3.04 4.84
C PHE A 207 -4.13 3.57 4.66
N ASP A 208 -3.75 4.55 5.47
CA ASP A 208 -2.42 5.16 5.40
C ASP A 208 -1.51 4.65 6.53
N GLU A 209 -0.26 4.37 6.16
CA GLU A 209 0.80 3.81 7.03
C GLU A 209 0.39 2.49 7.71
N THR A 210 -0.07 1.52 6.90
CA THR A 210 -0.55 0.21 7.40
C THR A 210 0.52 -0.58 8.16
N HIS A 211 1.81 -0.21 8.05
CA HIS A 211 2.88 -0.79 8.88
C HIS A 211 2.74 -0.41 10.37
N MET A 212 2.01 0.66 10.69
CA MET A 212 1.74 1.08 12.07
C MET A 212 0.46 0.46 12.64
N PHE A 213 -0.31 -0.29 11.85
CA PHE A 213 -1.51 -1.01 12.31
C PHE A 213 -1.10 -2.32 13.00
N THR A 214 -0.48 -2.20 14.17
CA THR A 214 0.07 -3.32 14.95
C THR A 214 -0.82 -3.72 16.13
N SER A 215 -1.61 -2.78 16.69
CA SER A 215 -2.52 -3.09 17.79
C SER A 215 -3.68 -3.98 17.33
N GLU A 216 -4.18 -4.82 18.23
CA GLU A 216 -5.36 -5.65 17.97
C GLU A 216 -6.57 -4.81 17.53
N GLN A 217 -6.75 -3.64 18.15
CA GLN A 217 -7.83 -2.71 17.83
C GLN A 217 -7.75 -2.21 16.39
N ASN A 218 -6.56 -1.78 15.95
CA ASN A 218 -6.37 -1.28 14.59
C ASN A 218 -6.56 -2.40 13.55
N ARG A 219 -6.03 -3.60 13.82
CA ARG A 219 -6.21 -4.76 12.94
C ARG A 219 -7.67 -5.19 12.85
N LYS A 220 -8.40 -5.18 13.98
CA LYS A 220 -9.83 -5.47 13.99
C LYS A 220 -10.64 -4.44 13.21
N ALA A 221 -10.33 -3.14 13.35
CA ALA A 221 -10.97 -2.07 12.58
C ALA A 221 -10.74 -2.27 11.07
N TYR A 222 -9.49 -2.50 10.67
CA TYR A 222 -9.14 -2.81 9.28
C TYR A 222 -9.94 -4.01 8.75
N SER A 223 -9.92 -5.14 9.46
CA SER A 223 -10.63 -6.37 9.07
C SER A 223 -12.14 -6.14 8.94
N THR A 224 -12.76 -5.41 9.88
CA THR A 224 -14.19 -5.08 9.85
C THR A 224 -14.57 -4.30 8.60
N VAL A 225 -13.78 -3.30 8.23
CA VAL A 225 -14.01 -2.48 7.03
C VAL A 225 -13.82 -3.32 5.77
N VAL A 226 -12.69 -4.04 5.66
CA VAL A 226 -12.36 -4.84 4.47
C VAL A 226 -13.39 -5.95 4.24
N HIS A 227 -13.83 -6.65 5.28
CA HIS A 227 -14.88 -7.65 5.17
C HIS A 227 -16.27 -7.04 4.88
N GLY A 228 -16.43 -5.74 5.08
CA GLY A 228 -17.63 -5.00 4.71
C GLY A 228 -17.72 -4.61 3.24
N LEU A 229 -16.59 -4.51 2.52
CA LEU A 229 -16.54 -4.06 1.12
C LEU A 229 -17.39 -4.91 0.17
N PRO A 230 -17.42 -6.25 0.27
CA PRO A 230 -18.23 -7.08 -0.63
C PRO A 230 -19.74 -6.77 -0.62
N LYS A 231 -20.25 -6.13 0.43
CA LYS A 231 -21.68 -5.72 0.51
C LYS A 231 -22.08 -4.80 -0.65
N LEU A 232 -21.14 -4.00 -1.14
CA LEU A 232 -21.30 -3.09 -2.27
C LEU A 232 -20.37 -3.44 -3.45
N GLY A 233 -19.83 -4.65 -3.48
CA GLY A 233 -18.83 -5.08 -4.47
C GLY A 233 -19.30 -4.95 -5.92
N MET A 234 -20.59 -5.17 -6.20
CA MET A 234 -21.17 -4.98 -7.54
C MET A 234 -21.09 -3.52 -8.02
N PHE A 235 -20.95 -2.56 -7.11
CA PHE A 235 -20.80 -1.14 -7.43
C PHE A 235 -19.33 -0.69 -7.50
N GLY A 236 -18.38 -1.65 -7.55
CA GLY A 236 -16.96 -1.37 -7.71
C GLY A 236 -16.28 -0.80 -6.46
N THR A 237 -16.79 -1.11 -5.26
CA THR A 237 -16.16 -0.73 -3.99
C THR A 237 -14.78 -1.35 -3.84
N TRP A 238 -13.81 -0.57 -3.34
CA TRP A 238 -12.43 -1.03 -3.17
C TRP A 238 -11.67 -0.27 -2.09
N LYS A 239 -10.49 -0.77 -1.74
CA LYS A 239 -9.58 -0.11 -0.79
C LYS A 239 -8.21 0.13 -1.38
N LEU A 240 -7.54 1.17 -0.88
CA LEU A 240 -6.14 1.45 -1.08
C LEU A 240 -5.40 1.42 0.27
N SER A 241 -4.39 0.56 0.38
CA SER A 241 -3.42 0.60 1.48
C SER A 241 -2.12 1.22 0.97
N ILE A 242 -1.62 2.23 1.67
CA ILE A 242 -0.33 2.86 1.37
C ILE A 242 0.58 2.78 2.59
N THR A 243 1.86 2.42 2.38
CA THR A 243 2.77 2.17 3.49
C THR A 243 4.25 2.19 3.09
N THR A 244 5.11 2.07 4.07
CA THR A 244 6.52 1.65 3.96
C THR A 244 6.71 0.29 4.62
N ALA A 245 7.89 -0.33 4.49
CA ALA A 245 8.22 -1.53 5.21
C ALA A 245 8.25 -1.26 6.72
N GLY A 246 7.60 -2.14 7.49
CA GLY A 246 7.61 -2.15 8.94
C GLY A 246 8.69 -3.04 9.54
N HIS A 247 8.63 -3.25 10.86
CA HIS A 247 9.52 -4.16 11.54
C HIS A 247 9.03 -5.61 11.38
N PRO A 248 9.88 -6.56 10.96
CA PRO A 248 9.44 -7.94 10.69
C PRO A 248 8.90 -8.70 11.91
N SER A 249 9.31 -8.32 13.14
CA SER A 249 8.78 -8.94 14.37
C SER A 249 7.42 -8.37 14.80
N GLU A 250 7.00 -7.24 14.23
CA GLU A 250 5.71 -6.65 14.52
C GLU A 250 4.65 -7.28 13.61
N ASP A 251 3.52 -7.66 14.22
CA ASP A 251 2.38 -8.21 13.50
C ASP A 251 1.49 -7.07 12.96
N SER A 252 1.93 -6.45 11.86
CA SER A 252 1.24 -5.33 11.23
C SER A 252 0.41 -5.77 10.00
N ILE A 253 -0.58 -4.97 9.64
CA ILE A 253 -1.35 -5.18 8.39
C ILE A 253 -0.42 -5.17 7.17
N ALA A 254 0.53 -4.22 7.11
CA ALA A 254 1.48 -4.14 6.00
C ALA A 254 2.35 -5.41 5.87
N LYS A 255 2.69 -6.08 6.99
CA LYS A 255 3.42 -7.35 6.97
C LYS A 255 2.60 -8.44 6.29
N SER A 256 1.34 -8.59 6.67
CA SER A 256 0.44 -9.58 6.07
C SER A 256 0.24 -9.30 4.58
N GLU A 257 0.04 -8.04 4.19
CA GLU A 257 -0.08 -7.61 2.78
C GLU A 257 1.21 -7.91 1.99
N PHE A 258 2.38 -7.69 2.59
CA PHE A 258 3.68 -7.99 1.98
C PHE A 258 3.90 -9.49 1.78
N GLU A 259 3.68 -10.30 2.82
CA GLU A 259 3.84 -11.75 2.76
C GLU A 259 2.92 -12.39 1.72
N GLU A 260 1.66 -11.96 1.67
CA GLU A 260 0.70 -12.39 0.64
C GLU A 260 1.14 -11.94 -0.76
N GLY A 261 1.52 -10.68 -0.93
CA GLY A 261 1.98 -10.12 -2.20
C GLY A 261 3.20 -10.87 -2.76
N VAL A 262 4.22 -11.12 -1.92
CA VAL A 262 5.41 -11.90 -2.30
C VAL A 262 5.05 -13.34 -2.63
N LYS A 263 4.22 -13.99 -1.82
CA LYS A 263 3.73 -15.35 -2.07
C LYS A 263 3.05 -15.45 -3.44
N ASN A 264 2.18 -14.49 -3.77
CA ASN A 264 1.46 -14.45 -5.03
C ASN A 264 2.39 -14.11 -6.21
N ALA A 265 3.36 -13.21 -6.04
CA ALA A 265 4.35 -12.88 -7.07
C ALA A 265 5.22 -14.07 -7.45
N ASN A 266 5.44 -15.02 -6.53
CA ASN A 266 6.26 -16.22 -6.73
C ASN A 266 5.47 -17.45 -7.21
N LYS A 267 4.13 -17.38 -7.26
CA LYS A 267 3.32 -18.49 -7.79
C LYS A 267 3.50 -18.61 -9.32
N LYS A 268 3.94 -19.78 -9.78
CA LYS A 268 4.11 -20.05 -11.22
C LYS A 268 2.79 -20.09 -12.01
N HIS A 269 1.69 -20.40 -11.35
CA HIS A 269 0.35 -20.60 -11.95
C HIS A 269 -0.72 -19.90 -11.10
N LEU A 270 -0.49 -18.62 -10.79
CA LEU A 270 -1.54 -17.80 -10.20
C LEU A 270 -2.62 -17.57 -11.26
N LYS A 271 -3.82 -18.10 -11.03
CA LYS A 271 -4.96 -17.73 -11.86
C LYS A 271 -5.27 -16.27 -11.56
N ILE A 272 -5.25 -15.45 -12.60
CA ILE A 272 -5.53 -14.01 -12.50
C ILE A 272 -6.92 -13.78 -11.91
N ASP A 273 -7.89 -14.59 -12.31
CA ASP A 273 -9.29 -14.54 -11.83
C ASP A 273 -9.42 -14.69 -10.30
N ASP A 274 -8.52 -15.45 -9.68
CA ASP A 274 -8.54 -15.67 -8.24
C ASP A 274 -7.82 -14.57 -7.46
N CYS A 275 -7.21 -13.59 -8.15
CA CYS A 275 -6.41 -12.55 -7.53
C CYS A 275 -7.19 -11.23 -7.48
N THR A 276 -7.90 -10.99 -6.39
CA THR A 276 -8.65 -9.75 -6.14
C THR A 276 -7.82 -8.63 -5.51
N THR A 277 -6.53 -8.88 -5.29
CA THR A 277 -5.58 -7.94 -4.70
C THR A 277 -4.48 -7.59 -5.68
N PHE A 278 -4.29 -6.31 -5.95
CA PHE A 278 -3.10 -5.78 -6.62
C PHE A 278 -2.09 -5.32 -5.58
N PHE A 279 -0.86 -5.84 -5.69
CA PHE A 279 0.25 -5.51 -4.79
C PHE A 279 1.40 -4.90 -5.59
N TYR A 280 1.83 -3.72 -5.17
CA TYR A 280 3.00 -3.02 -5.71
C TYR A 280 3.94 -2.64 -4.57
N HIS A 281 5.14 -3.21 -4.59
CA HIS A 281 6.18 -2.94 -3.60
C HIS A 281 7.49 -2.61 -4.30
N ARG A 282 8.07 -1.44 -4.01
CA ARG A 282 9.39 -1.05 -4.54
C ARG A 282 10.38 -0.93 -3.40
N GLN A 283 11.49 -1.65 -3.53
CA GLN A 283 12.56 -1.71 -2.54
C GLN A 283 13.95 -1.75 -3.18
N THR A 284 14.99 -1.59 -2.37
CA THR A 284 16.36 -1.94 -2.78
C THR A 284 16.48 -3.46 -2.92
N SER A 285 17.12 -3.92 -4.00
CA SER A 285 17.43 -5.34 -4.23
C SER A 285 18.50 -5.85 -3.26
N ASP A 286 18.58 -7.17 -3.10
CA ASP A 286 19.57 -7.80 -2.21
C ASP A 286 21.01 -7.53 -2.69
N GLU A 287 21.23 -7.48 -4.01
CA GLU A 287 22.54 -7.18 -4.59
C GLU A 287 23.04 -5.78 -4.25
N LEU A 288 22.14 -4.80 -4.18
CA LEU A 288 22.44 -3.40 -3.87
C LEU A 288 22.29 -3.04 -2.39
N ALA A 289 21.80 -3.95 -1.57
CA ALA A 289 21.63 -3.75 -0.11
C ALA A 289 22.98 -3.78 0.64
N LYS A 290 23.85 -2.85 0.27
CA LYS A 290 25.17 -2.63 0.85
C LYS A 290 25.27 -1.19 1.35
N PHE A 291 25.67 -0.99 2.58
CA PHE A 291 25.57 0.33 3.25
C PHE A 291 26.87 0.78 3.92
N ASP A 292 28.02 0.16 3.59
CA ASP A 292 29.30 0.49 4.21
C ASP A 292 29.86 1.83 3.75
N THR A 293 29.65 2.16 2.49
CA THR A 293 30.16 3.42 1.89
C THR A 293 29.00 4.29 1.37
N ILE A 294 29.24 5.60 1.30
CA ILE A 294 28.26 6.55 0.72
C ILE A 294 27.89 6.15 -0.72
N ALA A 295 28.85 5.68 -1.51
CA ALA A 295 28.61 5.26 -2.88
C ALA A 295 27.67 4.06 -2.98
N GLN A 296 27.80 3.07 -2.09
CA GLN A 296 26.90 1.94 -1.99
C GLN A 296 25.49 2.37 -1.55
N ARG A 297 25.40 3.22 -0.51
CA ARG A 297 24.14 3.78 -0.01
C ARG A 297 23.40 4.56 -1.10
N LEU A 298 24.10 5.38 -1.86
CA LEU A 298 23.52 6.15 -2.98
C LEU A 298 22.94 5.22 -4.06
N LYS A 299 23.60 4.10 -4.38
CA LYS A 299 23.06 3.11 -5.33
C LYS A 299 21.78 2.47 -4.79
N ALA A 300 21.82 2.03 -3.55
CA ALA A 300 20.66 1.43 -2.86
C ALA A 300 19.47 2.39 -2.80
N LEU A 301 19.71 3.62 -2.35
CA LEU A 301 18.69 4.65 -2.23
C LEU A 301 18.09 5.06 -3.58
N ARG A 302 18.92 5.13 -4.63
CA ARG A 302 18.48 5.48 -5.98
C ARG A 302 17.55 4.43 -6.57
N GLU A 303 17.87 3.14 -6.39
CA GLU A 303 16.99 2.06 -6.81
C GLU A 303 15.65 2.09 -6.09
N ALA A 304 15.66 2.29 -4.77
CA ALA A 304 14.44 2.36 -3.98
C ALA A 304 13.59 3.60 -4.29
N ALA A 305 14.24 4.77 -4.51
CA ALA A 305 13.53 6.00 -4.86
C ALA A 305 12.81 5.91 -6.21
N GLY A 306 13.39 5.17 -7.18
CA GLY A 306 12.83 5.08 -8.53
C GLY A 306 12.62 6.47 -9.15
N PRO A 307 11.41 6.77 -9.67
CA PRO A 307 11.13 8.07 -10.29
C PRO A 307 11.06 9.27 -9.32
N ALA A 308 11.22 9.09 -8.01
CA ALA A 308 11.19 10.18 -7.03
C ALA A 308 12.52 10.95 -7.00
N THR A 309 12.82 11.71 -8.06
CA THR A 309 14.10 12.38 -8.31
C THR A 309 14.34 13.61 -7.44
N TRP A 310 13.32 14.14 -6.77
CA TRP A 310 13.43 15.33 -5.88
C TRP A 310 14.05 15.02 -4.51
N ARG A 311 14.26 13.73 -4.18
CA ARG A 311 14.82 13.32 -2.89
C ARG A 311 16.32 13.66 -2.82
N ASP A 312 16.72 14.30 -1.72
CA ASP A 312 18.15 14.45 -1.41
C ASP A 312 18.73 13.12 -0.92
N LEU A 313 19.19 12.32 -1.88
CA LEU A 313 19.77 11.00 -1.59
C LEU A 313 21.13 11.10 -0.86
N LEU A 314 21.87 12.19 -1.06
CA LEU A 314 23.16 12.37 -0.38
C LEU A 314 22.95 12.67 1.11
N ALA A 315 22.06 13.61 1.43
CA ALA A 315 21.71 13.87 2.83
C ALA A 315 21.16 12.60 3.49
N THR A 316 20.28 11.86 2.80
CA THR A 316 19.76 10.58 3.30
C THR A 316 20.88 9.55 3.53
N ALA A 317 21.85 9.42 2.62
CA ALA A 317 22.96 8.48 2.76
C ALA A 317 23.86 8.76 3.98
N LYS A 318 23.98 10.03 4.36
CA LYS A 318 24.77 10.45 5.54
C LYS A 318 24.14 10.05 6.87
N LEU A 319 22.83 9.81 6.93
CA LEU A 319 22.16 9.35 8.17
C LEU A 319 22.75 8.05 8.72
N TRP A 320 23.35 7.21 7.87
CA TRP A 320 24.04 5.98 8.33
C TRP A 320 25.34 6.23 9.10
N ASP A 321 25.90 7.45 9.00
CA ASP A 321 27.14 7.84 9.68
C ASP A 321 26.88 8.59 11.01
N GLU A 322 25.61 8.86 11.33
CA GLU A 322 25.23 9.48 12.60
C GLU A 322 25.50 8.54 13.77
N GLU A 323 26.01 9.09 14.87
CA GLU A 323 26.23 8.32 16.10
C GLU A 323 24.89 7.77 16.64
N GLY A 324 24.84 6.46 16.89
CA GLY A 324 23.62 5.79 17.35
C GLY A 324 22.57 5.54 16.27
N ALA A 325 22.89 5.72 14.99
CA ALA A 325 21.94 5.46 13.90
C ALA A 325 21.40 4.03 13.93
N ASP A 326 20.07 3.88 13.98
CA ASP A 326 19.40 2.60 13.75
C ASP A 326 19.41 2.30 12.23
N ARG A 327 20.48 1.64 11.80
CA ARG A 327 20.69 1.28 10.39
C ARG A 327 19.56 0.44 9.82
N SER A 328 19.00 -0.47 10.61
CA SER A 328 17.90 -1.31 10.18
C SER A 328 16.62 -0.50 9.96
N ARG A 329 16.37 0.50 10.81
CA ARG A 329 15.27 1.44 10.60
C ARG A 329 15.49 2.29 9.34
N LEU A 330 16.71 2.79 9.13
CA LEU A 330 17.05 3.54 7.91
C LEU A 330 16.81 2.69 6.66
N GLU A 331 17.20 1.42 6.69
CA GLU A 331 16.98 0.48 5.61
C GLU A 331 15.49 0.21 5.36
N ARG A 332 14.69 0.01 6.42
CA ARG A 332 13.22 -0.13 6.29
C ARG A 332 12.59 1.11 5.69
N VAL A 333 12.89 2.27 6.23
CA VAL A 333 12.20 3.52 5.89
C VAL A 333 12.62 4.05 4.52
N TRP A 334 13.94 4.03 4.22
CA TRP A 334 14.50 4.68 3.03
C TRP A 334 14.74 3.74 1.85
N CYS A 335 14.94 2.45 2.14
CA CYS A 335 15.12 1.40 1.14
C CYS A 335 13.91 0.47 1.00
N ASN A 336 12.90 0.64 1.86
CA ASN A 336 11.64 -0.12 1.88
C ASN A 336 11.83 -1.64 2.02
N ARG A 337 12.86 -2.08 2.77
CA ARG A 337 13.21 -3.49 2.97
C ARG A 337 12.66 -4.00 4.29
N TRP A 338 12.12 -5.20 4.29
CA TRP A 338 11.69 -5.89 5.50
C TRP A 338 12.89 -6.54 6.19
N VAL A 339 13.58 -5.77 7.04
CA VAL A 339 14.77 -6.22 7.78
C VAL A 339 14.55 -6.09 9.28
N ALA A 340 14.97 -7.13 10.01
CA ALA A 340 14.99 -7.11 11.47
C ALA A 340 16.08 -6.15 11.97
N SER A 341 15.96 -5.69 13.20
CA SER A 341 17.04 -4.94 13.84
C SER A 341 18.32 -5.77 13.84
N SER A 342 19.43 -5.17 13.46
CA SER A 342 20.75 -5.78 13.56
C SER A 342 21.30 -5.79 15.00
N MET A 343 20.57 -5.21 15.93
CA MET A 343 20.93 -5.24 17.36
C MET A 343 20.55 -6.60 17.96
N TYR A 344 21.22 -7.64 17.51
CA TYR A 344 21.26 -8.87 18.28
C TYR A 344 22.22 -8.65 19.47
N ALA A 345 21.86 -9.15 20.65
CA ALA A 345 22.75 -9.14 21.80
C ALA A 345 24.08 -9.83 21.49
N PHE A 346 24.10 -10.73 20.50
CA PHE A 346 25.26 -11.45 20.01
C PHE A 346 25.29 -11.48 18.48
N ASP A 347 26.49 -11.52 17.89
CA ASP A 347 26.68 -11.77 16.47
C ASP A 347 26.14 -13.17 16.14
N ARG A 348 25.06 -13.23 15.35
CA ARG A 348 24.38 -14.50 15.01
C ARG A 348 25.28 -15.50 14.31
N LYS A 349 26.20 -15.03 13.47
CA LYS A 349 27.12 -15.89 12.75
C LYS A 349 28.13 -16.49 13.71
N LYS A 350 28.76 -15.65 14.53
CA LYS A 350 29.67 -16.11 15.58
C LYS A 350 28.99 -17.04 16.59
N PHE A 351 27.73 -16.73 16.94
CA PHE A 351 26.96 -17.58 17.84
C PHE A 351 26.63 -18.95 17.19
N ALA A 352 26.26 -18.96 15.93
CA ALA A 352 26.03 -20.20 15.18
C ALA A 352 27.32 -21.02 15.00
N ASP A 353 28.45 -20.34 14.74
CA ASP A 353 29.78 -20.98 14.60
C ASP A 353 30.28 -21.61 15.94
N LEU A 354 29.73 -21.17 17.06
CA LEU A 354 29.99 -21.78 18.39
C LEU A 354 29.13 -23.02 18.69
N GLY A 355 28.10 -23.26 17.86
CA GLY A 355 27.20 -24.40 18.00
C GLY A 355 27.92 -25.70 17.62
N ASP A 356 27.96 -26.66 18.54
CA ASP A 356 28.39 -28.02 18.27
C ASP A 356 27.16 -28.94 18.24
N PRO A 357 26.67 -29.35 17.06
CA PRO A 357 25.50 -30.21 16.94
C PRO A 357 25.70 -31.63 17.48
N ASP A 358 26.96 -32.04 17.68
CA ASP A 358 27.33 -33.35 18.18
C ASP A 358 27.59 -33.37 19.69
N LEU A 359 27.58 -32.18 20.32
CA LEU A 359 27.74 -32.08 21.78
C LEU A 359 26.63 -32.87 22.49
N ARG A 360 27.03 -33.77 23.37
CA ARG A 360 26.14 -34.53 24.25
C ARG A 360 26.55 -34.34 25.67
N ILE A 361 25.59 -33.96 26.51
CA ILE A 361 25.83 -33.93 27.97
C ILE A 361 25.86 -35.37 28.48
N PRO A 362 26.95 -35.81 29.10
CA PRO A 362 27.06 -37.19 29.62
C PRO A 362 25.95 -37.49 30.63
N HIS A 363 25.47 -38.73 30.61
CA HIS A 363 24.47 -39.17 31.59
C HIS A 363 25.04 -39.06 33.04
N GLY A 364 24.27 -38.42 33.93
CA GLY A 364 24.68 -38.20 35.31
C GLY A 364 25.48 -36.90 35.56
N SER A 365 25.67 -36.07 34.52
CA SER A 365 26.26 -34.72 34.70
C SER A 365 25.37 -33.83 35.59
N LEU A 366 26.00 -33.03 36.40
CA LEU A 366 25.31 -31.92 37.09
C LEU A 366 25.00 -30.85 36.05
N ILE A 367 23.75 -30.47 35.95
CA ILE A 367 23.29 -29.43 35.00
C ILE A 367 22.62 -28.28 35.74
N THR A 368 22.72 -27.10 35.18
CA THR A 368 21.91 -25.93 35.58
C THR A 368 20.83 -25.70 34.52
N ILE A 369 19.60 -25.49 34.96
CA ILE A 369 18.49 -25.17 34.06
C ILE A 369 18.07 -23.74 34.31
N GLY A 370 18.19 -22.89 33.28
CA GLY A 370 17.61 -21.55 33.22
C GLY A 370 16.28 -21.59 32.46
N PHE A 371 15.25 -21.01 33.05
CA PHE A 371 13.94 -20.87 32.41
C PHE A 371 13.54 -19.41 32.37
N ASP A 372 13.23 -18.93 31.19
CA ASP A 372 12.60 -17.62 30.96
C ASP A 372 11.24 -17.85 30.29
N GLY A 373 10.18 -17.43 30.97
CA GLY A 373 8.80 -17.70 30.57
C GLY A 373 8.04 -16.43 30.27
N ALA A 374 7.46 -16.36 29.06
CA ALA A 374 6.61 -15.27 28.65
C ALA A 374 5.12 -15.63 28.75
N LYS A 375 4.30 -14.67 29.16
CA LYS A 375 2.85 -14.84 29.26
C LYS A 375 2.12 -14.37 27.99
N THR A 376 2.65 -13.36 27.30
CA THR A 376 2.08 -12.79 26.06
C THR A 376 3.17 -12.07 25.26
N GLN A 377 3.19 -12.27 23.94
CA GLN A 377 4.01 -11.54 22.94
C GLN A 377 5.55 -11.63 23.11
N ASP A 378 6.03 -12.63 23.81
CA ASP A 378 7.46 -12.88 23.98
C ASP A 378 7.75 -14.37 23.87
N SER A 379 9.03 -14.75 23.74
CA SER A 379 9.44 -16.14 23.58
C SER A 379 9.74 -16.78 24.94
N THR A 380 9.36 -18.05 25.10
CA THR A 380 9.81 -18.85 26.24
C THR A 380 11.11 -19.55 25.88
N ALA A 381 12.11 -19.48 26.74
CA ALA A 381 13.37 -20.12 26.56
C ALA A 381 13.72 -21.06 27.74
N ILE A 382 14.30 -22.23 27.42
CA ILE A 382 14.91 -23.12 28.37
C ILE A 382 16.39 -23.27 27.99
N VAL A 383 17.27 -22.95 28.87
CA VAL A 383 18.71 -23.10 28.67
C VAL A 383 19.24 -24.10 29.69
N ILE A 384 20.00 -25.09 29.22
CA ILE A 384 20.63 -26.13 30.04
C ILE A 384 22.15 -25.97 29.91
N THR A 385 22.85 -25.85 31.03
CA THR A 385 24.30 -25.74 31.10
C THR A 385 24.87 -26.71 32.10
#